data_1a3d676b41a7f50018fa78e4ed728791
#
_entry.id   1a3d676b41a7f50018fa78e4ed728791
#
_cell.length_a   1.000
_cell.length_b   1.000
_cell.length_c   1.000
_cell.angle_alpha   90.00
_cell.angle_beta   90.00
_cell.angle_gamma   90.00
#
_symmetry.space_group_name_H-M   'P 1'
#
loop_
_entity.id
_entity.type
_entity.pdbx_description
1 polymer ?
#
loop_
_entity_poly.entity_id
_entity_poly.type
_entity_poly.pdbx_seq_one_letter_code
_entity_poly.pdbx_strand_id
1 'polypeptide(L)'
;MDLDASSELTALLIKWSDGDESALKQLIPYVERELRQIAHAHMRRENRNHTLQTTALVNEAYIKLIDQRSKWQNRAHFFAIASRVMRRILLDHARSLQRV
;
A
#
# COMPACT_ATOMS: atom_id res chain seq x y z
N MET A 1 6.87 -17.37 13.72
CA MET A 1 5.45 -17.31 14.04
C MET A 1 4.90 -15.93 13.80
N ASP A 2 3.79 -15.86 13.11
CA ASP A 2 3.28 -14.59 12.62
C ASP A 2 2.54 -13.75 13.64
N LEU A 3 2.21 -14.33 14.80
CA LEU A 3 1.43 -13.64 15.81
C LEU A 3 2.15 -12.42 16.38
N ASP A 4 3.44 -12.56 16.68
CA ASP A 4 4.21 -11.47 17.23
C ASP A 4 4.43 -10.34 16.21
N ALA A 5 4.71 -10.72 14.97
CA ALA A 5 4.89 -9.75 13.89
C ALA A 5 3.59 -8.99 13.61
N SER A 6 2.44 -9.68 13.64
CA SER A 6 1.14 -9.04 13.45
C SER A 6 0.81 -8.08 14.57
N SER A 7 1.14 -8.43 15.82
CA SER A 7 0.91 -7.56 16.97
C SER A 7 1.78 -6.32 16.91
N GLU A 8 3.05 -6.49 16.53
CA GLU A 8 3.95 -5.35 16.36
C GLU A 8 3.49 -4.43 15.24
N LEU A 9 3.08 -4.99 14.13
CA LEU A 9 2.58 -4.19 13.01
C LEU A 9 1.34 -3.41 13.42
N THR A 10 0.40 -4.05 14.09
CA THR A 10 -0.82 -3.37 14.57
C THR A 10 -0.47 -2.23 15.51
N ALA A 11 0.45 -2.45 16.42
CA ALA A 11 0.90 -1.40 17.34
C ALA A 11 1.52 -0.22 16.60
N LEU A 12 2.34 -0.49 15.60
CA LEU A 12 2.96 0.56 14.78
C LEU A 12 1.91 1.31 13.95
N LEU A 13 0.92 0.61 13.42
CA LEU A 13 -0.17 1.24 12.68
C LEU A 13 -0.97 2.20 13.56
N ILE A 14 -1.25 1.79 14.80
CA ILE A 14 -1.96 2.64 15.74
C ILE A 14 -1.13 3.88 16.08
N LYS A 15 0.16 3.71 16.35
CA LYS A 15 1.05 4.84 16.64
C LYS A 15 1.11 5.81 15.47
N TRP A 16 1.20 5.30 14.27
CA TRP A 16 1.22 6.13 13.07
C TRP A 16 -0.10 6.88 12.92
N SER A 17 -1.23 6.21 13.15
CA SER A 17 -2.55 6.84 13.11
C SER A 17 -2.67 7.98 14.10
N ASP A 18 -1.99 7.85 15.24
CA ASP A 18 -2.01 8.87 16.31
C ASP A 18 -0.99 10.00 16.09
N GLY A 19 -0.30 9.98 14.94
CA GLY A 19 0.58 11.07 14.57
C GLY A 19 2.06 10.81 14.74
N ASP A 20 2.46 9.58 15.15
CA ASP A 20 3.87 9.23 15.31
C ASP A 20 4.46 8.89 13.94
N GLU A 21 5.14 9.86 13.32
CA GLU A 21 5.73 9.65 12.00
C GLU A 21 6.89 8.66 12.01
N SER A 22 7.57 8.50 13.14
CA SER A 22 8.65 7.52 13.23
C SER A 22 8.13 6.09 13.12
N ALA A 23 6.88 5.86 13.48
CA ALA A 23 6.25 4.55 13.35
C ALA A 23 6.15 4.11 11.89
N LEU A 24 5.96 5.06 10.97
CA LEU A 24 5.92 4.73 9.54
C LEU A 24 7.22 4.07 9.08
N LYS A 25 8.35 4.63 9.47
CA LYS A 25 9.65 4.05 9.11
C LYS A 25 9.82 2.65 9.67
N GLN A 26 9.29 2.42 10.86
CA GLN A 26 9.41 1.13 11.52
C GLN A 26 8.47 0.08 10.91
N LEU A 27 7.30 0.50 10.41
CA LEU A 27 6.34 -0.46 9.87
C LEU A 27 6.65 -0.89 8.43
N ILE A 28 7.41 -0.10 7.68
CA ILE A 28 7.73 -0.42 6.28
C ILE A 28 8.31 -1.82 6.12
N PRO A 29 9.32 -2.25 6.90
CA PRO A 29 9.85 -3.61 6.75
C PRO A 29 8.81 -4.71 6.93
N TYR A 30 7.77 -4.47 7.72
CA TYR A 30 6.72 -5.46 7.96
C TYR A 30 5.71 -5.55 6.82
N VAL A 31 5.51 -4.46 6.09
CA VAL A 31 4.44 -4.39 5.08
C VAL A 31 4.95 -4.47 3.65
N GLU A 32 6.22 -4.19 3.41
CA GLU A 32 6.74 -4.04 2.05
C GLU A 32 6.53 -5.29 1.21
N ARG A 33 6.86 -6.45 1.77
CA ARG A 33 6.72 -7.71 1.03
C ARG A 33 5.28 -7.96 0.61
N GLU A 34 4.35 -7.77 1.53
CA GLU A 34 2.94 -8.00 1.23
C GLU A 34 2.37 -6.95 0.27
N LEU A 35 2.79 -5.70 0.42
CA LEU A 35 2.40 -4.66 -0.54
C LEU A 35 2.90 -4.98 -1.94
N ARG A 36 4.11 -5.53 -2.07
CA ARG A 36 4.63 -5.96 -3.37
C ARG A 36 3.83 -7.10 -3.95
N GLN A 37 3.40 -8.04 -3.11
CA GLN A 37 2.56 -9.15 -3.56
C GLN A 37 1.20 -8.66 -4.05
N ILE A 38 0.59 -7.73 -3.33
CA ILE A 38 -0.69 -7.13 -3.73
C ILE A 38 -0.52 -6.37 -5.04
N ALA A 39 0.52 -5.56 -5.15
CA ALA A 39 0.80 -4.80 -6.37
C ALA A 39 1.01 -5.71 -7.56
N HIS A 40 1.79 -6.78 -7.36
CA HIS A 40 2.04 -7.75 -8.42
C HIS A 40 0.76 -8.44 -8.89
N ALA A 41 -0.12 -8.79 -7.95
CA ALA A 41 -1.41 -9.40 -8.28
C ALA A 41 -2.28 -8.45 -9.12
N HIS A 42 -2.31 -7.16 -8.77
CA HIS A 42 -3.03 -6.16 -9.57
C HIS A 42 -2.41 -6.00 -10.95
N MET A 43 -1.07 -5.97 -11.02
CA MET A 43 -0.38 -5.81 -12.31
C MET A 43 -0.65 -6.96 -13.26
N ARG A 44 -0.79 -8.18 -12.76
CA ARG A 44 -1.08 -9.34 -13.61
C ARG A 44 -2.47 -9.29 -14.22
N ARG A 45 -3.39 -8.59 -13.59
CA ARG A 45 -4.77 -8.43 -14.10
C ARG A 45 -4.89 -7.32 -15.12
N GLU A 46 -3.88 -6.49 -15.22
CA GLU A 46 -3.92 -5.33 -16.09
C GLU A 46 -3.38 -5.64 -17.47
N ASN A 47 -3.68 -4.76 -18.42
CA ASN A 47 -3.21 -4.87 -19.78
C ASN A 47 -1.69 -4.79 -19.86
N ARG A 48 -1.10 -5.63 -20.68
CA ARG A 48 0.36 -5.69 -20.88
C ARG A 48 0.98 -4.38 -21.38
N ASN A 49 0.17 -3.46 -21.83
CA ASN A 49 0.65 -2.17 -22.32
C ASN A 49 0.92 -1.18 -21.19
N HIS A 50 0.73 -1.59 -19.96
CA HIS A 50 1.06 -0.76 -18.81
C HIS A 50 2.56 -0.54 -18.70
N THR A 51 2.96 0.72 -18.60
CA THR A 51 4.36 1.07 -18.38
C THR A 51 4.72 1.15 -16.90
N LEU A 52 3.70 1.15 -16.04
CA LEU A 52 3.92 1.24 -14.61
C LEU A 52 4.45 -0.08 -14.07
N GLN A 53 5.57 -0.03 -13.37
CA GLN A 53 6.19 -1.22 -12.78
C GLN A 53 5.69 -1.43 -11.34
N THR A 54 5.82 -2.67 -10.87
CA THR A 54 5.40 -3.04 -9.51
C THR A 54 6.01 -2.12 -8.45
N THR A 55 7.32 -1.85 -8.55
CA THR A 55 8.00 -0.98 -7.60
C THR A 55 7.41 0.43 -7.59
N ALA A 56 7.12 0.97 -8.77
CA ALA A 56 6.52 2.30 -8.89
C ALA A 56 5.12 2.32 -8.27
N LEU A 57 4.35 1.25 -8.48
CA LEU A 57 3.01 1.15 -7.90
C LEU A 57 3.07 1.14 -6.38
N VAL A 58 4.00 0.37 -5.80
CA VAL A 58 4.17 0.32 -4.35
C VAL A 58 4.57 1.68 -3.81
N ASN A 59 5.52 2.36 -4.46
CA ASN A 59 5.97 3.68 -4.01
C ASN A 59 4.86 4.72 -4.05
N GLU A 60 4.08 4.74 -5.12
CA GLU A 60 2.94 5.64 -5.24
C GLU A 60 1.88 5.35 -4.20
N ALA A 61 1.64 4.06 -3.92
CA ALA A 61 0.72 3.66 -2.88
C ALA A 61 1.16 4.16 -1.49
N TYR A 62 2.46 4.08 -1.18
CA TYR A 62 2.97 4.64 0.08
C TYR A 62 2.63 6.12 0.21
N ILE A 63 2.87 6.89 -0.84
CA ILE A 63 2.59 8.33 -0.81
C ILE A 63 1.12 8.59 -0.54
N LYS A 64 0.24 7.85 -1.22
CA LYS A 64 -1.20 8.00 -1.04
C LYS A 64 -1.65 7.57 0.36
N LEU A 65 -1.07 6.51 0.90
CA LEU A 65 -1.41 6.02 2.24
C LEU A 65 -0.98 7.01 3.31
N ILE A 66 0.18 7.64 3.15
CA ILE A 66 0.67 8.67 4.06
C ILE A 66 -0.29 9.86 4.06
N ASP A 67 -0.75 10.26 2.89
CA ASP A 67 -1.63 11.42 2.73
C ASP A 67 -3.04 11.17 3.26
N GLN A 68 -3.46 9.93 3.25
CA GLN A 68 -4.84 9.58 3.57
C GLN A 68 -5.22 9.79 5.02
N ARG A 69 -4.25 9.75 5.93
CA ARG A 69 -4.43 9.97 7.37
C ARG A 69 -5.57 9.16 8.00
N SER A 70 -5.79 7.96 7.48
CA SER A 70 -6.81 7.07 8.03
C SER A 70 -6.38 6.55 9.39
N LYS A 71 -7.36 6.27 10.24
CA LYS A 71 -7.08 5.57 11.49
C LYS A 71 -7.02 4.08 11.20
N TRP A 72 -5.81 3.56 11.20
CA TRP A 72 -5.57 2.14 10.93
C TRP A 72 -6.00 1.32 12.15
N GLN A 73 -6.89 0.37 11.92
CA GLN A 73 -7.42 -0.45 13.01
C GLN A 73 -6.59 -1.71 13.22
N ASN A 74 -6.13 -2.31 12.14
CA ASN A 74 -5.34 -3.53 12.20
C ASN A 74 -4.69 -3.81 10.84
N ARG A 75 -3.95 -4.90 10.77
CA ARG A 75 -3.25 -5.32 9.56
C ARG A 75 -4.21 -5.53 8.38
N ALA A 76 -5.31 -6.23 8.60
CA ALA A 76 -6.27 -6.51 7.53
C ALA A 76 -6.86 -5.22 6.95
N HIS A 77 -7.20 -4.28 7.81
CA HIS A 77 -7.71 -2.98 7.39
C HIS A 77 -6.68 -2.23 6.54
N PHE A 78 -5.44 -2.20 7.01
CA PHE A 78 -4.37 -1.52 6.28
C PHE A 78 -4.18 -2.09 4.87
N PHE A 79 -4.08 -3.40 4.73
CA PHE A 79 -3.85 -4.02 3.43
C PHE A 79 -5.07 -3.92 2.51
N ALA A 80 -6.28 -3.94 3.06
CA ALA A 80 -7.50 -3.73 2.26
C ALA A 80 -7.50 -2.32 1.65
N ILE A 81 -7.16 -1.30 2.43
CA ILE A 81 -7.08 0.07 1.94
C ILE A 81 -5.94 0.20 0.92
N ALA A 82 -4.79 -0.40 1.21
CA ALA A 82 -3.64 -0.37 0.28
C ALA A 82 -4.02 -0.98 -1.08
N SER A 83 -4.74 -2.09 -1.07
CA SER A 83 -5.19 -2.73 -2.31
C SER A 83 -6.12 -1.81 -3.12
N ARG A 84 -7.05 -1.13 -2.45
CA ARG A 84 -7.94 -0.17 -3.12
C ARG A 84 -7.16 1.01 -3.70
N VAL A 85 -6.20 1.51 -2.95
CA VAL A 85 -5.36 2.62 -3.41
C VAL A 85 -4.60 2.22 -4.66
N MET A 86 -4.01 1.02 -4.68
CA MET A 86 -3.26 0.52 -5.83
C MET A 86 -4.16 0.37 -7.06
N ARG A 87 -5.36 -0.16 -6.86
CA ARG A 87 -6.32 -0.28 -7.97
C ARG A 87 -6.67 1.09 -8.54
N ARG A 88 -6.88 2.07 -7.68
CA ARG A 88 -7.19 3.43 -8.13
C ARG A 88 -6.03 4.04 -8.91
N ILE A 89 -4.80 3.83 -8.44
CA ILE A 89 -3.62 4.32 -9.14
C ILE A 89 -3.56 3.72 -10.55
N LEU A 90 -3.79 2.42 -10.68
CA LEU A 90 -3.77 1.75 -11.98
C LEU A 90 -4.86 2.25 -12.91
N LEU A 91 -6.06 2.48 -12.39
CA LEU A 91 -7.16 3.02 -13.18
C LEU A 91 -6.85 4.44 -13.67
N ASP A 92 -6.31 5.27 -12.80
CA ASP A 92 -5.96 6.64 -13.16
C ASP A 92 -4.82 6.65 -14.19
N HIS A 93 -3.86 5.75 -14.05
CA HIS A 93 -2.77 5.61 -15.00
C HIS A 93 -3.29 5.18 -16.38
N ALA A 94 -4.19 4.19 -16.41
CA ALA A 94 -4.79 3.73 -17.67
C ALA A 94 -5.57 4.83 -18.35
N ARG A 95 -6.31 5.63 -17.61
CA ARG A 95 -7.05 6.78 -18.17
C ARG A 95 -6.09 7.82 -18.74
N SER A 96 -4.98 8.06 -18.07
CA SER A 96 -3.97 8.99 -18.56
C SER A 96 -3.41 8.54 -19.92
N LEU A 97 -3.17 7.24 -20.09
CA LEU A 97 -2.68 6.70 -21.35
C LEU A 97 -3.70 6.83 -22.48
N GLN A 98 -4.99 6.75 -22.16
CA GLN A 98 -6.04 6.84 -23.17
C GLN A 98 -6.28 8.26 -23.68
N ARG A 99 -5.80 9.27 -22.99
CA ARG A 99 -5.99 10.66 -23.34
C ARG A 99 -5.01 11.18 -24.38
N VAL A 100 -4.04 10.40 -24.74
CA VAL A 100 -3.01 10.82 -25.68
C VAL A 100 -3.47 10.83 -27.11
#